data_6379789233a0e598cd62eeb6ff5c4c71
#
_entry.id   6379789233a0e598cd62eeb6ff5c4c71
#
_cell.length_a   1.000
_cell.length_b   1.000
_cell.length_c   1.000
_cell.angle_alpha   90.00
_cell.angle_beta   90.00
_cell.angle_gamma   90.00
#
_symmetry.space_group_name_H-M   'P 1'
#
loop_
_entity.id
_entity.type
_entity.pdbx_description
1 polymer ?
#
loop_
_entity_poly.entity_id
_entity_poly.type
_entity_poly.pdbx_seq_one_letter_code
_entity_poly.pdbx_strand_id
1 'polypeptide(L)'
;MVSTSLAYGQFFTYSEWERLPEELRQVYLAGAIDTVVGVAEAEDPWGLKSSLHYGKCIRDSHMTPRQLSQNVIAFAATKPELQGTWVVQALLLYLQSLCGLVPN
;
A
#
# COMPACT_ATOMS: atom_id res chain seq x y z
N MET A 1 14.95 -1.53 -23.09
CA MET A 1 14.77 -1.82 -22.52
C MET A 1 14.30 -1.89 -21.82
N VAL A 2 14.23 -1.59 -21.64
CA VAL A 2 13.74 -1.53 -20.84
C VAL A 2 13.17 -2.07 -20.23
N SER A 3 12.77 -2.47 -20.51
CA SER A 3 12.12 -3.24 -19.97
C SER A 3 12.44 -3.89 -18.92
N THR A 4 13.36 -4.30 -18.92
CA THR A 4 13.87 -4.91 -17.86
C THR A 4 13.65 -4.17 -16.69
N SER A 5 13.70 -2.98 -16.82
CA SER A 5 13.41 -2.22 -15.70
C SER A 5 12.05 -2.55 -15.22
N LEU A 6 11.31 -3.27 -15.98
CA LEU A 6 10.03 -3.62 -15.54
C LEU A 6 10.07 -4.31 -14.27
N ALA A 7 10.92 -5.28 -14.15
CA ALA A 7 10.99 -6.04 -12.96
C ALA A 7 11.34 -5.17 -11.80
N TYR A 8 12.00 -4.07 -12.08
CA TYR A 8 12.44 -3.22 -11.01
C TYR A 8 11.62 -1.98 -10.92
N GLY A 9 11.06 -1.57 -12.04
CA GLY A 9 10.23 -0.40 -12.08
C GLY A 9 8.99 -0.53 -11.25
N GLN A 10 8.74 -1.72 -10.75
CA GLN A 10 7.59 -1.92 -9.90
C GLN A 10 7.79 -1.22 -8.56
N PHE A 11 8.99 -0.83 -8.25
CA PHE A 11 9.23 -0.17 -6.98
C PHE A 11 9.28 1.33 -7.19
N PHE A 12 8.16 1.97 -6.94
CA PHE A 12 8.09 3.43 -6.97
C PHE A 12 8.34 3.99 -5.60
N THR A 13 9.03 5.13 -5.55
CA THR A 13 9.00 5.92 -4.33
C THR A 13 7.61 6.57 -4.27
N TYR A 14 7.24 7.05 -3.09
CA TYR A 14 5.96 7.71 -2.93
C TYR A 14 5.85 8.90 -3.89
N SER A 15 6.90 9.71 -4.00
CA SER A 15 6.83 10.90 -4.85
C SER A 15 6.70 10.53 -6.33
N GLU A 16 7.30 9.42 -6.77
CA GLU A 16 7.12 8.96 -8.14
C GLU A 16 5.69 8.48 -8.37
N TRP A 17 5.17 7.70 -7.41
CA TRP A 17 3.81 7.20 -7.49
C TRP A 17 2.78 8.32 -7.51
N GLU A 18 2.98 9.33 -6.68
CA GLU A 18 2.06 10.45 -6.59
C GLU A 18 1.91 11.17 -7.92
N ARG A 19 2.95 11.18 -8.74
CA ARG A 19 2.92 11.84 -10.03
C ARG A 19 2.29 11.02 -11.14
N LEU A 20 1.93 9.78 -10.87
CA LEU A 20 1.26 8.97 -11.88
C LEU A 20 -0.17 9.47 -12.07
N PRO A 21 -0.74 9.24 -13.27
CA PRO A 21 -2.17 9.49 -13.46
C PRO A 21 -3.00 8.74 -12.43
N GLU A 22 -4.13 9.28 -12.06
CA GLU A 22 -4.97 8.72 -11.00
C GLU A 22 -5.27 7.23 -11.21
N GLU A 23 -5.59 6.85 -12.45
CA GLU A 23 -5.92 5.46 -12.73
C GLU A 23 -4.76 4.53 -12.44
N LEU A 24 -3.55 4.96 -12.79
CA LEU A 24 -2.37 4.14 -12.52
C LEU A 24 -2.05 4.09 -11.04
N ARG A 25 -2.31 5.18 -10.31
CA ARG A 25 -2.12 5.17 -8.86
C ARG A 25 -3.03 4.12 -8.24
N GLN A 26 -4.28 4.05 -8.70
CA GLN A 26 -5.23 3.08 -8.17
C GLN A 26 -4.81 1.64 -8.48
N VAL A 27 -4.39 1.38 -9.70
CA VAL A 27 -3.97 0.06 -10.11
C VAL A 27 -2.76 -0.40 -9.29
N TYR A 28 -1.80 0.48 -9.10
CA TYR A 28 -0.62 0.15 -8.33
C TYR A 28 -0.97 -0.19 -6.89
N LEU A 29 -1.83 0.63 -6.27
CA LEU A 29 -2.21 0.37 -4.88
C LEU A 29 -3.03 -0.91 -4.74
N ALA A 30 -3.87 -1.22 -5.71
CA ALA A 30 -4.63 -2.46 -5.67
C ALA A 30 -3.70 -3.66 -5.65
N GLY A 31 -2.65 -3.63 -6.49
CA GLY A 31 -1.67 -4.70 -6.49
C GLY A 31 -0.85 -4.75 -5.21
N ALA A 32 -0.53 -3.60 -4.65
CA ALA A 32 0.21 -3.53 -3.40
C ALA A 32 -0.63 -4.08 -2.24
N ILE A 33 -1.92 -3.77 -2.21
CA ILE A 33 -2.82 -4.28 -1.21
C ILE A 33 -2.91 -5.81 -1.33
N ASP A 34 -3.04 -6.32 -2.55
CA ASP A 34 -3.06 -7.78 -2.75
C ASP A 34 -1.81 -8.43 -2.20
N THR A 35 -0.67 -7.79 -2.34
CA THR A 35 0.59 -8.31 -1.81
C THR A 35 0.58 -8.29 -0.29
N VAL A 36 0.09 -7.22 0.30
CA VAL A 36 0.09 -7.06 1.76
C VAL A 36 -0.93 -7.99 2.43
N VAL A 37 -2.11 -8.13 1.84
CA VAL A 37 -3.20 -8.83 2.50
C VAL A 37 -3.59 -10.15 1.85
N GLY A 38 -3.13 -10.40 0.64
CA GLY A 38 -3.55 -11.58 -0.11
C GLY A 38 -2.51 -12.67 -0.20
N VAL A 39 -1.27 -12.41 0.16
CA VAL A 39 -0.19 -13.37 0.03
C VAL A 39 0.34 -13.73 1.42
N ALA A 40 -0.46 -14.47 2.15
CA ALA A 40 -0.05 -14.92 3.47
C ALA A 40 0.57 -16.28 3.36
N GLU A 41 1.73 -16.45 3.96
CA GLU A 41 2.40 -17.75 3.99
C GLU A 41 1.94 -18.49 5.21
N ALA A 42 1.49 -19.71 5.03
CA ALA A 42 0.97 -20.51 6.12
C ALA A 42 2.01 -20.75 7.21
N GLU A 43 3.26 -20.85 6.83
CA GLU A 43 4.33 -21.08 7.78
C GLU A 43 4.88 -19.80 8.39
N ASP A 44 4.29 -18.66 8.05
CA ASP A 44 4.68 -17.38 8.63
C ASP A 44 3.51 -16.83 9.44
N PRO A 45 3.44 -17.13 10.73
CA PRO A 45 2.30 -16.69 11.56
C PRO A 45 2.14 -15.18 11.59
N TRP A 46 3.24 -14.42 11.55
CA TRP A 46 3.15 -12.97 11.55
C TRP A 46 2.55 -12.45 10.24
N GLY A 47 2.99 -13.01 9.12
CA GLY A 47 2.45 -12.62 7.83
C GLY A 47 0.97 -12.93 7.73
N LEU A 48 0.53 -14.07 8.26
CA LEU A 48 -0.87 -14.44 8.26
C LEU A 48 -1.68 -13.48 9.13
N LYS A 49 -1.21 -13.16 10.33
CA LYS A 49 -1.91 -12.24 11.22
C LYS A 49 -2.04 -10.87 10.59
N SER A 50 -0.97 -10.38 9.98
CA SER A 50 -0.95 -9.09 9.33
C SER A 50 -1.94 -9.05 8.17
N SER A 51 -1.94 -10.09 7.35
CA SER A 51 -2.83 -10.23 6.21
C SER A 51 -4.29 -10.21 6.66
N LEU A 52 -4.63 -10.96 7.70
CA LEU A 52 -5.99 -11.02 8.21
C LEU A 52 -6.42 -9.68 8.80
N HIS A 53 -5.53 -9.05 9.57
CA HIS A 53 -5.83 -7.79 10.22
C HIS A 53 -6.11 -6.68 9.21
N TYR A 54 -5.19 -6.47 8.27
CA TYR A 54 -5.36 -5.40 7.28
C TYR A 54 -6.43 -5.76 6.25
N GLY A 55 -6.54 -7.03 5.90
CA GLY A 55 -7.57 -7.46 4.97
C GLY A 55 -8.97 -7.18 5.50
N LYS A 56 -9.20 -7.51 6.78
CA LYS A 56 -10.49 -7.25 7.38
C LYS A 56 -10.76 -5.74 7.47
N CYS A 57 -9.76 -4.98 7.87
CA CYS A 57 -9.90 -3.54 7.99
C CYS A 57 -10.27 -2.90 6.64
N ILE A 58 -9.59 -3.31 5.57
CA ILE A 58 -9.88 -2.77 4.23
C ILE A 58 -11.29 -3.15 3.81
N ARG A 59 -11.68 -4.39 4.01
CA ARG A 59 -13.03 -4.84 3.64
C ARG A 59 -14.09 -4.07 4.43
N ASP A 60 -13.88 -3.90 5.73
CA ASP A 60 -14.85 -3.23 6.59
C ASP A 60 -14.95 -1.74 6.29
N SER A 61 -13.90 -1.16 5.72
CA SER A 61 -13.89 0.26 5.41
C SER A 61 -14.74 0.60 4.19
N HIS A 62 -14.98 -0.38 3.33
CA HIS A 62 -15.72 -0.19 2.07
C HIS A 62 -15.12 0.90 1.17
N MET A 63 -13.82 1.15 1.29
CA MET A 63 -13.16 2.14 0.44
C MET A 63 -13.08 1.66 -0.99
N THR A 64 -13.32 2.59 -1.92
CA THR A 64 -13.06 2.34 -3.32
C THR A 64 -11.55 2.53 -3.58
N PRO A 65 -11.02 2.01 -4.69
CA PRO A 65 -9.62 2.26 -5.02
C PRO A 65 -9.28 3.75 -5.13
N ARG A 66 -10.23 4.56 -5.63
CA ARG A 66 -10.01 6.00 -5.70
C ARG A 66 -9.90 6.62 -4.31
N GLN A 67 -10.77 6.21 -3.40
CA GLN A 67 -10.73 6.71 -2.03
C GLN A 67 -9.43 6.32 -1.35
N LEU A 68 -8.98 5.09 -1.56
CA LEU A 68 -7.72 4.64 -1.00
C LEU A 68 -6.56 5.50 -1.51
N SER A 69 -6.51 5.72 -2.82
CA SER A 69 -5.47 6.55 -3.43
C SER A 69 -5.48 7.96 -2.83
N GLN A 70 -6.65 8.57 -2.74
CA GLN A 70 -6.77 9.91 -2.21
C GLN A 70 -6.41 9.97 -0.74
N ASN A 71 -6.78 8.94 0.02
CA ASN A 71 -6.47 8.90 1.46
C ASN A 71 -4.97 8.73 1.71
N VAL A 72 -4.29 7.92 0.88
CA VAL A 72 -2.84 7.78 1.00
C VAL A 72 -2.17 9.12 0.73
N ILE A 73 -2.63 9.83 -0.29
CA ILE A 73 -2.07 11.14 -0.62
C ILE A 73 -2.27 12.12 0.54
N ALA A 74 -3.48 12.16 1.09
CA ALA A 74 -3.78 13.05 2.21
C ALA A 74 -2.93 12.71 3.45
N PHE A 75 -2.75 11.43 3.70
CA PHE A 75 -1.93 10.96 4.82
C PHE A 75 -0.47 11.39 4.64
N ALA A 76 0.07 11.15 3.44
CA ALA A 76 1.48 11.46 3.18
C ALA A 76 1.74 12.96 3.13
N ALA A 77 0.72 13.77 2.84
CA ALA A 77 0.87 15.21 2.82
C ALA A 77 1.25 15.76 4.19
N THR A 78 0.92 15.04 5.26
CA THR A 78 1.27 15.46 6.61
C THR A 78 2.61 14.91 7.06
N LYS A 79 3.28 14.13 6.21
CA LYS A 79 4.52 13.45 6.55
C LYS A 79 5.55 13.61 5.45
N PRO A 80 6.22 14.78 5.41
CA PRO A 80 7.18 15.07 4.33
C PRO A 80 8.28 14.02 4.20
N GLU A 81 8.60 13.34 5.29
CA GLU A 81 9.64 12.32 5.29
C GLU A 81 9.29 11.13 4.41
N LEU A 82 8.01 10.98 4.02
CA LEU A 82 7.61 9.85 3.19
C LEU A 82 7.92 10.04 1.71
N GLN A 83 8.25 11.25 1.29
CA GLN A 83 8.42 11.56 -0.13
C GLN A 83 9.47 10.66 -0.81
N GLY A 84 10.55 10.37 -0.12
CA GLY A 84 11.61 9.53 -0.67
C GLY A 84 11.51 8.06 -0.32
N THR A 85 10.48 7.66 0.40
CA THR A 85 10.32 6.25 0.78
C THR A 85 9.58 5.50 -0.33
N TRP A 86 9.64 4.17 -0.27
CA TRP A 86 8.87 3.35 -1.20
C TRP A 86 7.39 3.54 -0.96
N VAL A 87 6.59 3.55 -2.01
CA VAL A 87 5.15 3.78 -1.87
C VAL A 87 4.50 2.68 -1.04
N VAL A 88 5.01 1.45 -1.11
CA VAL A 88 4.49 0.36 -0.29
C VAL A 88 4.70 0.67 1.20
N GLN A 89 5.81 1.30 1.54
CA GLN A 89 6.07 1.70 2.91
C GLN A 89 5.07 2.76 3.36
N ALA A 90 4.81 3.74 2.51
CA ALA A 90 3.82 4.77 2.82
C ALA A 90 2.43 4.15 2.99
N LEU A 91 2.09 3.18 2.14
CA LEU A 91 0.83 2.47 2.24
C LEU A 91 0.71 1.72 3.57
N LEU A 92 1.77 1.01 3.97
CA LEU A 92 1.75 0.28 5.24
C LEU A 92 1.55 1.22 6.42
N LEU A 93 2.23 2.36 6.41
CA LEU A 93 2.07 3.33 7.48
C LEU A 93 0.64 3.89 7.52
N TYR A 94 0.06 4.12 6.33
CA TYR A 94 -1.33 4.55 6.26
C TYR A 94 -2.25 3.47 6.84
N LEU A 95 -2.02 2.21 6.49
CA LEU A 95 -2.85 1.12 7.00
C LEU A 95 -2.72 0.99 8.51
N GLN A 96 -1.53 1.17 9.05
CA GLN A 96 -1.35 1.16 10.50
C GLN A 96 -2.13 2.29 11.15
N SER A 97 -2.18 3.45 10.51
CA SER A 97 -2.93 4.59 11.02
C SER A 97 -4.43 4.32 10.97
N LEU A 98 -4.90 3.72 9.90
CA LEU A 98 -6.32 3.45 9.71
C LEU A 98 -6.81 2.27 10.56
N CYS A 99 -6.04 1.22 10.58
CA CYS A 99 -6.46 -0.07 11.12
C CYS A 99 -5.91 -0.39 12.49
N GLY A 100 -4.93 0.37 12.93
CA GLY A 100 -4.19 0.05 14.16
C GLY A 100 -3.14 -1.00 13.89
N LEU A 101 -2.27 -1.19 14.86
CA LEU A 101 -1.21 -2.18 14.76
C LEU A 101 -1.80 -3.58 14.85
N VAL A 102 -1.09 -4.53 14.27
CA VAL A 102 -1.52 -5.93 14.32
C VAL A 102 -1.51 -6.39 15.77
N PRO A 103 -2.61 -6.96 16.28
CA PRO A 103 -2.67 -7.40 17.67
C PRO A 103 -1.72 -8.57 17.90
N ASN A 104 -1.20 -8.66 19.10
CA ASN A 104 -0.34 -9.78 19.48
C ASN A 104 -1.15 -11.04 19.73
#